data_29b2e236e3db213d92d1c6b1531a1f67
#
_entry.id   29b2e236e3db213d92d1c6b1531a1f67
#
_cell.length_a   1.000
_cell.length_b   1.000
_cell.length_c   1.000
_cell.angle_alpha   90.00
_cell.angle_beta   90.00
_cell.angle_gamma   90.00
#
_symmetry.space_group_name_H-M   'P 1'
#
loop_
_entity.id
_entity.type
_entity.pdbx_description
1 polymer ?
#
loop_
_entity_poly.entity_id
_entity_poly.type
_entity_poly.pdbx_seq_one_letter_code
_entity_poly.pdbx_strand_id
1 'polypeptide(L)'
;MSSVAEIRAQALEVAAGWSPGDAPSSWRLTAALFRVIAAHDDLLASLARLPSDRLPALLASAAVRFLLRRDRPQPLAAYFPEPGQAQPRFDDGFCPAATAFISDRHDDIMAECARRRYQMNEVARCTQIALGIAANATSRTEPIGLVDLGTGAGLGLQLDRYRYHVGRRASGARESALRLSCEVRGSLEPPQIDLPPIAERVGIDIAPIDLGDPVATSWLLACAPPEASALSRLVAAIEVTEEHPAQILAGDVTRLLPNVLDQFAPGRSVIVTDAYLAVFLPPGARTELVKIMADAGQIRAVTWLSLDPLVPLGPSGRDSVQGLELPDSLIRDYQEQGVFAVLGARNFHRGRQDGRLLARAHPSGQWVEWLNLGTGWVPSR
;
A
#
# COMPACT_ATOMS: atom_id res chain seq x y z
N MET A 1 16.33 9.49 -13.79
CA MET A 1 17.18 9.41 -12.58
C MET A 1 16.85 10.62 -11.73
N SER A 2 16.70 10.46 -10.43
CA SER A 2 16.51 11.57 -9.50
C SER A 2 17.84 12.23 -9.19
N SER A 3 17.84 13.54 -8.96
CA SER A 3 19.01 14.26 -8.46
C SER A 3 19.26 13.97 -6.97
N VAL A 4 20.46 14.21 -6.50
CA VAL A 4 20.80 14.12 -5.06
C VAL A 4 19.87 15.00 -4.22
N ALA A 5 19.53 16.21 -4.71
CA ALA A 5 18.63 17.13 -4.02
C ALA A 5 17.21 16.58 -3.90
N GLU A 6 16.68 15.95 -4.96
CA GLU A 6 15.35 15.32 -4.94
C GLU A 6 15.30 14.13 -3.99
N ILE A 7 16.33 13.27 -3.96
CA ILE A 7 16.38 12.12 -3.04
C ILE A 7 16.48 12.60 -1.59
N ARG A 8 17.28 13.63 -1.33
CA ARG A 8 17.38 14.28 -0.01
C ARG A 8 16.03 14.85 0.42
N ALA A 9 15.36 15.57 -0.48
CA ALA A 9 14.03 16.12 -0.21
C ALA A 9 13.00 15.02 0.09
N GLN A 10 12.97 13.94 -0.68
CA GLN A 10 12.13 12.76 -0.43
C GLN A 10 12.38 12.17 0.96
N ALA A 11 13.65 11.97 1.33
CA ALA A 11 13.99 11.41 2.65
C ALA A 11 13.55 12.34 3.80
N LEU A 12 13.72 13.66 3.65
CA LEU A 12 13.27 14.62 4.66
C LEU A 12 11.76 14.74 4.75
N GLU A 13 11.04 14.64 3.64
CA GLU A 13 9.58 14.61 3.58
C GLU A 13 9.03 13.38 4.32
N VAL A 14 9.59 12.20 4.06
CA VAL A 14 9.24 10.99 4.80
C VAL A 14 9.53 11.17 6.30
N ALA A 15 10.71 11.70 6.66
CA ALA A 15 11.06 11.95 8.06
C ALA A 15 10.08 12.93 8.74
N ALA A 16 9.61 13.95 8.03
CA ALA A 16 8.63 14.92 8.55
C ALA A 16 7.28 14.24 8.81
N GLY A 17 6.79 13.42 7.86
CA GLY A 17 5.54 12.68 8.00
C GLY A 17 5.52 11.70 9.18
N TRP A 18 6.68 11.22 9.62
CA TRP A 18 6.84 10.32 10.78
C TRP A 18 7.27 11.05 12.07
N SER A 19 7.15 12.36 12.14
CA SER A 19 7.61 13.18 13.27
C SER A 19 6.56 14.11 13.88
N PRO A 20 5.26 13.72 14.01
CA PRO A 20 4.35 14.54 14.80
C PRO A 20 4.82 14.64 16.25
N GLY A 21 4.42 15.70 16.96
CA GLY A 21 4.96 16.02 18.29
C GLY A 21 4.79 14.93 19.34
N ASP A 22 3.77 14.09 19.23
CA ASP A 22 3.44 12.95 20.10
C ASP A 22 3.81 11.59 19.49
N ALA A 23 4.69 11.58 18.48
CA ALA A 23 5.05 10.38 17.74
C ALA A 23 5.60 9.27 18.66
N PRO A 24 5.14 8.01 18.48
CA PRO A 24 5.68 6.87 19.21
C PRO A 24 7.15 6.59 18.84
N SER A 25 7.83 5.79 19.68
CA SER A 25 9.25 5.48 19.48
C SER A 25 9.56 4.89 18.10
N SER A 26 8.68 4.05 17.55
CA SER A 26 8.82 3.46 16.23
C SER A 26 8.80 4.50 15.10
N TRP A 27 7.97 5.53 15.23
CA TRP A 27 7.90 6.63 14.27
C TRP A 27 9.14 7.50 14.34
N ARG A 28 9.60 7.83 15.55
CA ARG A 28 10.85 8.57 15.75
C ARG A 28 12.06 7.83 15.19
N LEU A 29 12.09 6.50 15.33
CA LEU A 29 13.10 5.64 14.72
C LEU A 29 13.11 5.75 13.19
N THR A 30 11.93 5.63 12.56
CA THR A 30 11.79 5.79 11.10
C THR A 30 12.28 7.17 10.65
N ALA A 31 11.79 8.22 11.30
CA ALA A 31 12.18 9.60 10.97
C ALA A 31 13.70 9.83 11.13
N ALA A 32 14.31 9.28 12.19
CA ALA A 32 15.75 9.40 12.41
C ALA A 32 16.56 8.68 11.32
N LEU A 33 16.14 7.47 10.92
CA LEU A 33 16.80 6.74 9.83
C LEU A 33 16.80 7.56 8.52
N PHE A 34 15.66 8.13 8.16
CA PHE A 34 15.55 8.95 6.95
C PHE A 34 16.38 10.25 7.04
N ARG A 35 16.51 10.87 8.24
CA ARG A 35 17.41 12.01 8.43
C ARG A 35 18.87 11.62 8.27
N VAL A 36 19.28 10.45 8.77
CA VAL A 36 20.64 9.93 8.58
C VAL A 36 20.90 9.67 7.09
N ILE A 37 19.97 9.04 6.37
CA ILE A 37 20.07 8.85 4.91
C ILE A 37 20.21 10.20 4.20
N ALA A 38 19.38 11.19 4.55
CA ALA A 38 19.41 12.52 3.95
C ALA A 38 20.73 13.28 4.21
N ALA A 39 21.40 12.98 5.31
CA ALA A 39 22.68 13.60 5.68
C ALA A 39 23.91 12.88 5.08
N HIS A 40 23.74 11.70 4.45
CA HIS A 40 24.86 10.90 3.96
C HIS A 40 25.13 11.16 2.47
N ASP A 41 26.00 12.10 2.15
CA ASP A 41 26.25 12.59 0.78
C ASP A 41 26.68 11.48 -0.21
N ASP A 42 27.61 10.61 0.20
CA ASP A 42 28.11 9.52 -0.66
C ASP A 42 27.00 8.53 -1.01
N LEU A 43 26.14 8.20 -0.04
CA LEU A 43 24.98 7.34 -0.27
C LEU A 43 24.01 8.00 -1.25
N LEU A 44 23.68 9.27 -1.05
CA LEU A 44 22.77 9.99 -1.94
C LEU A 44 23.33 10.08 -3.37
N ALA A 45 24.64 10.33 -3.53
CA ALA A 45 25.31 10.34 -4.84
C ALA A 45 25.21 8.98 -5.55
N SER A 46 25.32 7.89 -4.80
CA SER A 46 25.18 6.53 -5.33
C SER A 46 23.72 6.20 -5.68
N LEU A 47 22.78 6.57 -4.83
CA LEU A 47 21.33 6.39 -5.05
C LEU A 47 20.83 7.18 -6.27
N ALA A 48 21.41 8.33 -6.57
CA ALA A 48 21.05 9.14 -7.75
C ALA A 48 21.30 8.43 -9.09
N ARG A 49 22.08 7.36 -9.10
CA ARG A 49 22.32 6.52 -10.29
C ARG A 49 21.19 5.50 -10.52
N LEU A 50 20.32 5.30 -9.56
CA LEU A 50 19.18 4.40 -9.69
C LEU A 50 18.04 5.06 -10.49
N PRO A 51 17.18 4.26 -11.16
CA PRO A 51 15.95 4.78 -11.76
C PRO A 51 15.04 5.44 -10.71
N SER A 52 14.40 6.55 -11.07
CA SER A 52 13.56 7.35 -10.15
C SER A 52 12.33 6.60 -9.66
N ASP A 53 11.78 5.68 -10.49
CA ASP A 53 10.65 4.80 -10.15
C ASP A 53 10.96 3.77 -9.04
N ARG A 54 12.24 3.67 -8.64
CA ARG A 54 12.67 2.79 -7.54
C ARG A 54 12.46 3.37 -6.15
N LEU A 55 12.07 4.63 -6.00
CA LEU A 55 11.95 5.34 -4.72
C LEU A 55 13.24 5.25 -3.88
N PRO A 56 14.37 5.86 -4.33
CA PRO A 56 15.70 5.56 -3.82
C PRO A 56 15.88 5.71 -2.31
N ALA A 57 15.27 6.73 -1.67
CA ALA A 57 15.37 6.93 -0.23
C ALA A 57 14.67 5.81 0.57
N LEU A 58 13.47 5.39 0.14
CA LEU A 58 12.73 4.29 0.75
C LEU A 58 13.46 2.96 0.55
N LEU A 59 13.98 2.75 -0.65
CA LEU A 59 14.74 1.55 -1.00
C LEU A 59 16.01 1.41 -0.15
N ALA A 60 16.77 2.50 0.06
CA ALA A 60 17.94 2.52 0.94
C ALA A 60 17.56 2.17 2.39
N SER A 61 16.46 2.72 2.91
CA SER A 61 16.00 2.40 4.26
C SER A 61 15.63 0.91 4.41
N ALA A 62 15.03 0.31 3.39
CA ALA A 62 14.73 -1.12 3.37
C ALA A 62 16.02 -1.97 3.28
N ALA A 63 17.00 -1.57 2.45
CA ALA A 63 18.28 -2.25 2.33
C ALA A 63 19.06 -2.27 3.65
N VAL A 64 19.11 -1.14 4.36
CA VAL A 64 19.70 -1.06 5.71
C VAL A 64 19.04 -2.09 6.64
N ARG A 65 17.71 -2.11 6.72
CA ARG A 65 16.98 -3.04 7.60
C ARG A 65 17.12 -4.51 7.17
N PHE A 66 17.17 -4.77 5.88
CA PHE A 66 17.41 -6.12 5.36
C PHE A 66 18.79 -6.66 5.77
N LEU A 67 19.84 -5.84 5.62
CA LEU A 67 21.20 -6.20 6.02
C LEU A 67 21.31 -6.41 7.53
N LEU A 68 20.65 -5.58 8.34
CA LEU A 68 20.59 -5.75 9.78
C LEU A 68 19.93 -7.07 10.20
N ARG A 69 18.91 -7.52 9.47
CA ARG A 69 18.26 -8.82 9.72
C ARG A 69 19.14 -9.99 9.31
N ARG A 70 19.82 -9.87 8.15
CA ARG A 70 20.68 -10.91 7.60
C ARG A 70 21.95 -11.14 8.42
N ASP A 71 22.59 -10.06 8.88
CA ASP A 71 23.96 -10.06 9.38
C ASP A 71 24.05 -9.76 10.89
N ARG A 72 23.09 -10.22 11.68
CA ARG A 72 23.11 -10.09 13.15
C ARG A 72 24.28 -10.94 13.76
N PRO A 73 24.89 -10.49 14.87
CA PRO A 73 24.56 -9.31 15.67
C PRO A 73 25.23 -8.03 15.15
N GLN A 74 24.51 -6.90 15.20
CA GLN A 74 25.01 -5.56 14.86
C GLN A 74 24.46 -4.54 15.89
N PRO A 75 25.24 -3.54 16.36
CA PRO A 75 24.77 -2.56 17.35
C PRO A 75 23.49 -1.86 16.93
N LEU A 76 23.37 -1.45 15.66
CA LEU A 76 22.18 -0.81 15.12
C LEU A 76 20.94 -1.74 15.13
N ALA A 77 21.12 -3.04 15.04
CA ALA A 77 20.02 -4.01 15.03
C ALA A 77 19.20 -4.00 16.34
N ALA A 78 19.79 -3.54 17.47
CA ALA A 78 19.11 -3.46 18.74
C ALA A 78 17.95 -2.44 18.77
N TYR A 79 17.92 -1.50 17.84
CA TYR A 79 16.87 -0.50 17.71
C TYR A 79 15.66 -0.97 16.89
N PHE A 80 15.79 -2.06 16.14
CA PHE A 80 14.73 -2.56 15.27
C PHE A 80 14.08 -3.80 15.88
N PRO A 81 12.73 -3.81 15.99
CA PRO A 81 12.01 -4.97 16.50
C PRO A 81 12.09 -6.14 15.51
N GLU A 82 12.05 -7.35 16.04
CA GLU A 82 11.70 -8.55 15.27
C GLU A 82 10.23 -8.90 15.46
N PRO A 83 9.62 -9.66 14.54
CA PRO A 83 8.27 -10.16 14.73
C PRO A 83 8.11 -10.88 16.08
N GLY A 84 7.05 -10.55 16.80
CA GLY A 84 6.78 -11.11 18.14
C GLY A 84 7.57 -10.50 19.30
N GLN A 85 8.50 -9.58 19.03
CA GLN A 85 9.25 -8.87 20.07
C GLN A 85 8.59 -7.54 20.43
N ALA A 86 8.90 -7.03 21.65
CA ALA A 86 8.49 -5.70 22.04
C ALA A 86 9.24 -4.63 21.25
N GLN A 87 8.61 -3.45 21.11
CA GLN A 87 9.23 -2.30 20.48
C GLN A 87 10.47 -1.85 21.27
N PRO A 88 11.69 -1.82 20.66
CA PRO A 88 12.88 -1.33 21.32
C PRO A 88 12.78 0.16 21.69
N ARG A 89 13.58 0.57 22.68
CA ARG A 89 13.72 1.99 23.02
C ARG A 89 14.53 2.70 21.94
N PHE A 90 14.14 3.91 21.65
CA PHE A 90 14.87 4.83 20.77
C PHE A 90 15.58 5.87 21.66
N ASP A 91 16.89 6.02 21.47
CA ASP A 91 17.75 6.94 22.20
C ASP A 91 18.78 7.64 21.29
N ASP A 92 19.61 8.48 21.86
CA ASP A 92 20.60 9.29 21.13
C ASP A 92 21.74 8.46 20.48
N GLY A 93 21.91 7.21 20.88
CA GLY A 93 22.87 6.28 20.28
C GLY A 93 22.50 5.82 18.88
N PHE A 94 21.25 5.99 18.49
CA PHE A 94 20.76 5.53 17.19
C PHE A 94 21.47 6.21 16.00
N CYS A 95 21.51 7.54 15.97
CA CYS A 95 22.05 8.27 14.83
C CYS A 95 23.53 7.96 14.56
N PRO A 96 24.43 7.95 15.58
CA PRO A 96 25.82 7.51 15.38
C PRO A 96 25.92 6.06 14.87
N ALA A 97 25.15 5.14 15.43
CA ALA A 97 25.15 3.73 15.03
C ALA A 97 24.65 3.56 13.58
N ALA A 98 23.62 4.30 13.17
CA ALA A 98 23.09 4.27 11.81
C ALA A 98 24.08 4.87 10.79
N THR A 99 24.72 5.99 11.13
CA THR A 99 25.75 6.61 10.28
C THR A 99 26.93 5.67 10.07
N ALA A 100 27.45 5.08 11.15
CA ALA A 100 28.55 4.12 11.06
C ALA A 100 28.17 2.90 10.19
N PHE A 101 27.00 2.31 10.44
CA PHE A 101 26.52 1.15 9.68
C PHE A 101 26.38 1.48 8.18
N ILE A 102 25.81 2.63 7.83
CA ILE A 102 25.64 3.04 6.43
C ILE A 102 26.99 3.24 5.75
N SER A 103 27.95 3.86 6.45
CA SER A 103 29.30 4.06 5.91
C SER A 103 30.04 2.75 5.70
N ASP A 104 30.00 1.85 6.70
CA ASP A 104 30.70 0.57 6.66
C ASP A 104 30.09 -0.42 5.64
N ARG A 105 28.79 -0.30 5.37
CA ARG A 105 28.05 -1.24 4.52
C ARG A 105 27.52 -0.59 3.23
N HIS A 106 28.12 0.53 2.82
CA HIS A 106 27.68 1.30 1.65
C HIS A 106 27.51 0.44 0.40
N ASP A 107 28.51 -0.38 0.06
CA ASP A 107 28.47 -1.19 -1.16
C ASP A 107 27.44 -2.30 -1.10
N ASP A 108 27.24 -2.92 0.07
CA ASP A 108 26.19 -3.90 0.28
C ASP A 108 24.80 -3.29 0.17
N ILE A 109 24.58 -2.10 0.75
CA ILE A 109 23.32 -1.35 0.63
C ILE A 109 23.04 -1.07 -0.84
N MET A 110 24.02 -0.60 -1.59
CA MET A 110 23.86 -0.30 -3.01
C MET A 110 23.61 -1.57 -3.84
N ALA A 111 24.25 -2.69 -3.51
CA ALA A 111 24.01 -3.98 -4.17
C ALA A 111 22.55 -4.44 -3.96
N GLU A 112 22.00 -4.31 -2.75
CA GLU A 112 20.59 -4.64 -2.51
C GLU A 112 19.64 -3.67 -3.23
N CYS A 113 19.94 -2.37 -3.22
CA CYS A 113 19.16 -1.36 -3.96
C CYS A 113 19.15 -1.61 -5.48
N ALA A 114 20.24 -2.10 -6.04
CA ALA A 114 20.32 -2.41 -7.48
C ALA A 114 19.45 -3.62 -7.86
N ARG A 115 19.39 -4.62 -6.99
CA ARG A 115 18.69 -5.89 -7.27
C ARG A 115 17.21 -5.87 -6.96
N ARG A 116 16.78 -5.08 -5.95
CA ARG A 116 15.44 -5.16 -5.37
C ARG A 116 14.59 -3.95 -5.68
N ARG A 117 13.28 -4.11 -5.51
CA ARG A 117 12.30 -3.01 -5.52
C ARG A 117 11.74 -2.81 -4.11
N TYR A 118 11.42 -1.57 -3.78
CA TYR A 118 10.71 -1.28 -2.53
C TYR A 118 9.27 -1.79 -2.61
N GLN A 119 8.79 -2.38 -1.53
CA GLN A 119 7.44 -2.96 -1.41
C GLN A 119 6.63 -2.18 -0.36
N MET A 120 5.48 -1.62 -0.75
CA MET A 120 4.60 -0.87 0.16
C MET A 120 3.50 -1.76 0.74
N ASN A 121 3.86 -2.90 1.31
CA ASN A 121 2.89 -3.83 1.87
C ASN A 121 2.52 -3.48 3.31
N GLU A 122 1.40 -2.79 3.52
CA GLU A 122 0.76 -2.59 4.83
C GLU A 122 -0.60 -3.30 4.80
N VAL A 123 -0.67 -4.47 5.40
CA VAL A 123 -1.86 -5.34 5.35
C VAL A 123 -3.08 -4.72 6.03
N ALA A 124 -2.91 -3.77 6.95
CA ALA A 124 -4.02 -3.09 7.59
C ALA A 124 -4.89 -2.29 6.59
N ARG A 125 -4.34 -1.94 5.41
CA ARG A 125 -5.10 -1.33 4.29
C ARG A 125 -6.19 -2.23 3.73
N CYS A 126 -6.10 -3.55 3.94
CA CYS A 126 -7.17 -4.49 3.58
C CYS A 126 -8.50 -4.14 4.26
N THR A 127 -8.49 -3.44 5.41
CA THR A 127 -9.71 -2.97 6.06
C THR A 127 -10.45 -1.97 5.20
N GLN A 128 -9.77 -0.98 4.64
CA GLN A 128 -10.38 0.05 3.80
C GLN A 128 -10.89 -0.55 2.47
N ILE A 129 -10.10 -1.44 1.87
CA ILE A 129 -10.52 -2.16 0.66
C ILE A 129 -11.76 -3.02 0.94
N ALA A 130 -11.79 -3.77 2.07
CA ALA A 130 -12.94 -4.57 2.46
C ALA A 130 -14.20 -3.71 2.70
N LEU A 131 -14.07 -2.52 3.30
CA LEU A 131 -15.16 -1.55 3.41
C LEU A 131 -15.64 -1.08 2.04
N GLY A 132 -14.71 -0.81 1.11
CA GLY A 132 -15.00 -0.47 -0.27
C GLY A 132 -15.79 -1.56 -0.99
N ILE A 133 -15.38 -2.83 -0.86
CA ILE A 133 -16.10 -3.98 -1.40
C ILE A 133 -17.50 -4.04 -0.79
N ALA A 134 -17.61 -3.96 0.54
CA ALA A 134 -18.89 -4.00 1.23
C ALA A 134 -19.85 -2.88 0.80
N ALA A 135 -19.33 -1.71 0.44
CA ALA A 135 -20.13 -0.57 -0.03
C ALA A 135 -20.61 -0.69 -1.48
N ASN A 136 -19.93 -1.51 -2.31
CA ASN A 136 -20.16 -1.57 -3.75
C ASN A 136 -20.64 -2.95 -4.24
N ALA A 137 -20.58 -4.00 -3.42
CA ALA A 137 -21.09 -5.32 -3.78
C ALA A 137 -22.59 -5.27 -4.04
N THR A 138 -23.01 -5.68 -5.24
CA THR A 138 -24.42 -5.72 -5.65
C THR A 138 -25.20 -6.89 -5.04
N SER A 139 -24.49 -7.95 -4.64
CA SER A 139 -25.03 -9.13 -3.96
C SER A 139 -24.08 -9.57 -2.85
N ARG A 140 -24.62 -10.11 -1.78
CA ARG A 140 -23.85 -10.72 -0.67
C ARG A 140 -23.66 -12.22 -0.83
N THR A 141 -24.42 -12.83 -1.71
CA THR A 141 -24.47 -14.28 -1.90
C THR A 141 -23.90 -14.74 -3.24
N GLU A 142 -23.90 -13.88 -4.24
CA GLU A 142 -23.32 -14.20 -5.55
C GLU A 142 -21.79 -14.11 -5.48
N PRO A 143 -21.08 -15.17 -5.89
CA PRO A 143 -19.63 -15.18 -5.89
C PRO A 143 -19.05 -14.16 -6.88
N ILE A 144 -17.96 -13.53 -6.48
CA ILE A 144 -17.21 -12.56 -7.32
C ILE A 144 -15.84 -13.11 -7.72
N GLY A 145 -15.25 -12.48 -8.76
CA GLY A 145 -13.82 -12.52 -9.02
C GLY A 145 -13.11 -11.35 -8.32
N LEU A 146 -11.93 -11.60 -7.79
CA LEU A 146 -11.06 -10.58 -7.20
C LEU A 146 -9.76 -10.47 -7.98
N VAL A 147 -9.41 -9.27 -8.41
CA VAL A 147 -8.11 -8.96 -9.00
C VAL A 147 -7.41 -7.91 -8.14
N ASP A 148 -6.16 -8.15 -7.75
CA ASP A 148 -5.38 -7.18 -6.96
C ASP A 148 -4.17 -6.71 -7.77
N LEU A 149 -4.12 -5.40 -8.06
CA LEU A 149 -3.08 -4.77 -8.87
C LEU A 149 -1.97 -4.21 -7.96
N GLY A 150 -0.72 -4.53 -8.27
CA GLY A 150 0.39 -4.24 -7.38
C GLY A 150 0.34 -5.09 -6.12
N THR A 151 -0.06 -6.34 -6.28
CA THR A 151 -0.38 -7.26 -5.17
C THR A 151 0.81 -7.63 -4.28
N GLY A 152 2.05 -7.44 -4.76
CA GLY A 152 3.28 -7.81 -4.04
C GLY A 152 3.32 -9.30 -3.72
N ALA A 153 3.09 -9.63 -2.45
CA ALA A 153 3.05 -11.00 -1.94
C ALA A 153 1.64 -11.64 -1.97
N GLY A 154 0.63 -10.97 -2.51
CA GLY A 154 -0.75 -11.49 -2.56
C GLY A 154 -1.53 -11.38 -1.25
N LEU A 155 -1.05 -10.59 -0.28
CA LEU A 155 -1.73 -10.43 1.01
C LEU A 155 -3.14 -9.83 0.85
N GLY A 156 -3.34 -8.89 -0.09
CA GLY A 156 -4.64 -8.29 -0.41
C GLY A 156 -5.65 -9.29 -0.97
N LEU A 157 -5.19 -10.37 -1.59
CA LEU A 157 -6.04 -11.43 -2.12
C LEU A 157 -6.71 -12.29 -1.04
N GLN A 158 -6.26 -12.20 0.21
CA GLN A 158 -6.78 -12.98 1.35
C GLN A 158 -7.71 -12.17 2.26
N LEU A 159 -8.18 -10.99 1.82
CA LEU A 159 -8.95 -10.08 2.65
C LEU A 159 -10.25 -10.66 3.23
N ASP A 160 -10.88 -11.67 2.61
CA ASP A 160 -12.03 -12.39 3.12
C ASP A 160 -11.70 -13.35 4.29
N ARG A 161 -10.41 -13.64 4.49
CA ARG A 161 -9.90 -14.54 5.53
C ARG A 161 -9.42 -13.81 6.78
N TYR A 162 -9.49 -12.49 6.80
CA TYR A 162 -9.05 -11.66 7.91
C TYR A 162 -10.17 -11.35 8.90
N ARG A 163 -9.83 -11.09 10.15
CA ARG A 163 -10.73 -10.60 11.18
C ARG A 163 -10.62 -9.08 11.27
N TYR A 164 -11.73 -8.38 11.16
CA TYR A 164 -11.80 -6.92 11.19
C TYR A 164 -12.47 -6.41 12.46
N HIS A 165 -11.91 -5.36 13.03
CA HIS A 165 -12.47 -4.55 14.10
C HIS A 165 -12.52 -3.09 13.62
N VAL A 166 -13.71 -2.62 13.20
CA VAL A 166 -13.91 -1.26 12.70
C VAL A 166 -14.79 -0.51 13.68
N GLY A 167 -14.20 0.48 14.38
CA GLY A 167 -14.86 1.10 15.52
C GLY A 167 -15.25 0.06 16.56
N ARG A 168 -16.56 -0.05 16.83
CA ARG A 168 -17.11 -1.04 17.79
C ARG A 168 -17.55 -2.33 17.13
N ARG A 169 -17.48 -2.46 15.81
CA ARG A 169 -18.01 -3.61 15.06
C ARG A 169 -16.91 -4.59 14.72
N ALA A 170 -17.22 -5.87 14.89
CA ALA A 170 -16.34 -6.97 14.51
C ALA A 170 -16.97 -7.79 13.39
N SER A 171 -16.18 -8.15 12.36
CA SER A 171 -16.61 -8.87 11.17
C SER A 171 -15.48 -9.71 10.56
N GLY A 172 -15.77 -10.46 9.49
CA GLY A 172 -14.81 -11.34 8.82
C GLY A 172 -14.59 -12.66 9.55
N ALA A 173 -13.51 -13.37 9.20
CA ALA A 173 -13.22 -14.72 9.67
C ALA A 173 -12.91 -14.73 11.18
N ARG A 174 -13.73 -15.44 11.97
CA ARG A 174 -13.60 -15.45 13.46
C ARG A 174 -12.30 -16.08 13.93
N GLU A 175 -11.87 -17.13 13.26
CA GLU A 175 -10.70 -17.94 13.61
C GLU A 175 -9.39 -17.42 12.96
N SER A 176 -9.44 -16.29 12.25
CA SER A 176 -8.24 -15.72 11.62
C SER A 176 -7.16 -15.37 12.64
N ALA A 177 -5.96 -15.79 12.37
CA ALA A 177 -4.76 -15.37 13.11
C ALA A 177 -4.52 -13.86 12.96
N LEU A 178 -4.89 -13.29 11.81
CA LEU A 178 -4.76 -11.85 11.55
C LEU A 178 -5.99 -11.08 11.98
N ARG A 179 -5.79 -10.14 12.91
CA ARG A 179 -6.81 -9.19 13.37
C ARG A 179 -6.40 -7.78 12.99
N LEU A 180 -7.24 -7.11 12.21
CA LEU A 180 -7.05 -5.74 11.75
C LEU A 180 -8.00 -4.81 12.49
N SER A 181 -7.46 -3.81 13.18
CA SER A 181 -8.23 -2.81 13.92
C SER A 181 -8.14 -1.46 13.22
N CYS A 182 -9.27 -0.78 13.08
CA CYS A 182 -9.40 0.50 12.41
C CYS A 182 -10.35 1.41 13.22
N GLU A 183 -9.87 2.58 13.61
CA GLU A 183 -10.69 3.61 14.24
C GLU A 183 -11.65 4.24 13.21
N VAL A 184 -12.85 4.56 13.62
CA VAL A 184 -13.79 5.33 12.80
C VAL A 184 -13.76 6.79 13.23
N ARG A 185 -13.50 7.69 12.29
CA ARG A 185 -13.52 9.14 12.49
C ARG A 185 -14.69 9.78 11.74
N GLY A 186 -14.97 11.03 12.09
CA GLY A 186 -16.10 11.76 11.51
C GLY A 186 -17.46 11.31 12.05
N SER A 187 -18.52 11.78 11.39
CA SER A 187 -19.92 11.56 11.83
C SER A 187 -20.62 10.41 11.10
N LEU A 188 -20.03 9.89 10.02
CA LEU A 188 -20.63 8.85 9.21
C LEU A 188 -20.06 7.48 9.56
N GLU A 189 -20.93 6.54 9.82
CA GLU A 189 -20.55 5.14 10.03
C GLU A 189 -20.24 4.48 8.67
N PRO A 190 -19.06 3.85 8.51
CA PRO A 190 -18.77 3.07 7.32
C PRO A 190 -19.69 1.82 7.25
N PRO A 191 -19.85 1.17 6.09
CA PRO A 191 -20.62 -0.06 5.99
C PRO A 191 -20.03 -1.15 6.90
N GLN A 192 -20.84 -2.12 7.31
CA GLN A 192 -20.32 -3.32 7.93
C GLN A 192 -19.60 -4.16 6.86
N ILE A 193 -18.41 -4.67 7.20
CA ILE A 193 -17.70 -5.57 6.31
C ILE A 193 -18.46 -6.91 6.27
N ASP A 194 -19.16 -7.12 5.18
CA ASP A 194 -19.88 -8.35 4.84
C ASP A 194 -19.58 -8.62 3.35
N LEU A 195 -18.58 -9.46 3.11
CA LEU A 195 -18.03 -9.67 1.77
C LEU A 195 -18.77 -10.79 1.05
N PRO A 196 -19.05 -10.65 -0.26
CA PRO A 196 -19.52 -11.76 -1.07
C PRO A 196 -18.45 -12.87 -1.13
N PRO A 197 -18.84 -14.13 -1.40
CA PRO A 197 -17.88 -15.19 -1.62
C PRO A 197 -16.92 -14.84 -2.77
N ILE A 198 -15.62 -15.07 -2.58
CA ILE A 198 -14.61 -14.88 -3.61
C ILE A 198 -14.35 -16.25 -4.26
N ALA A 199 -14.84 -16.43 -5.49
CA ALA A 199 -14.69 -17.70 -6.22
C ALA A 199 -13.32 -17.86 -6.83
N GLU A 200 -12.77 -16.77 -7.33
CA GLU A 200 -11.50 -16.75 -8.05
C GLU A 200 -10.73 -15.49 -7.65
N ARG A 201 -9.40 -15.62 -7.49
CA ARG A 201 -8.54 -14.50 -7.10
C ARG A 201 -7.23 -14.53 -7.89
N VAL A 202 -6.85 -13.40 -8.45
CA VAL A 202 -5.62 -13.24 -9.24
C VAL A 202 -4.91 -11.96 -8.84
N GLY A 203 -3.62 -12.05 -8.57
CA GLY A 203 -2.75 -10.89 -8.36
C GLY A 203 -1.94 -10.56 -9.61
N ILE A 204 -1.65 -9.30 -9.82
CA ILE A 204 -0.70 -8.84 -10.84
C ILE A 204 0.31 -7.91 -10.18
N ASP A 205 1.59 -8.20 -10.35
CA ASP A 205 2.68 -7.34 -9.86
C ASP A 205 3.87 -7.38 -10.81
N ILE A 206 4.57 -6.26 -10.96
CA ILE A 206 5.77 -6.21 -11.81
C ILE A 206 6.95 -7.01 -11.23
N ALA A 207 6.95 -7.22 -9.93
CA ALA A 207 7.97 -7.97 -9.18
C ALA A 207 7.34 -8.67 -7.98
N PRO A 208 6.55 -9.74 -8.19
CA PRO A 208 5.90 -10.48 -7.11
C PRO A 208 6.90 -10.98 -6.09
N ILE A 209 6.47 -11.04 -4.83
CA ILE A 209 7.24 -11.64 -3.74
C ILE A 209 6.83 -13.10 -3.60
N ASP A 210 7.79 -13.99 -3.77
CA ASP A 210 7.63 -15.42 -3.47
C ASP A 210 7.80 -15.63 -1.95
N LEU A 211 6.71 -15.94 -1.27
CA LEU A 211 6.73 -16.22 0.18
C LEU A 211 7.46 -17.53 0.51
N GLY A 212 7.57 -18.46 -0.44
CA GLY A 212 8.38 -19.67 -0.30
C GLY A 212 9.89 -19.41 -0.29
N ASP A 213 10.35 -18.21 -0.71
CA ASP A 213 11.75 -17.78 -0.59
C ASP A 213 11.97 -17.01 0.72
N PRO A 214 12.72 -17.56 1.71
CA PRO A 214 13.01 -16.88 2.97
C PRO A 214 13.73 -15.54 2.78
N VAL A 215 14.51 -15.39 1.70
CA VAL A 215 15.23 -14.14 1.41
C VAL A 215 14.27 -13.08 0.91
N ALA A 216 13.28 -13.44 0.07
CA ALA A 216 12.23 -12.53 -0.39
C ALA A 216 11.30 -12.13 0.77
N THR A 217 10.93 -13.08 1.64
CA THR A 217 10.15 -12.80 2.86
C THR A 217 10.91 -11.88 3.83
N SER A 218 12.22 -12.08 4.02
CA SER A 218 13.05 -11.17 4.83
C SER A 218 13.11 -9.76 4.23
N TRP A 219 13.14 -9.63 2.91
CA TRP A 219 13.07 -8.34 2.23
C TRP A 219 11.71 -7.66 2.43
N LEU A 220 10.62 -8.42 2.32
CA LEU A 220 9.27 -7.92 2.58
C LEU A 220 9.14 -7.35 3.99
N LEU A 221 9.64 -8.06 5.00
CA LEU A 221 9.70 -7.59 6.39
C LEU A 221 10.58 -6.34 6.56
N ALA A 222 11.66 -6.22 5.79
CA ALA A 222 12.52 -5.04 5.81
C ALA A 222 11.85 -3.82 5.16
N CYS A 223 10.92 -4.00 4.24
CA CYS A 223 10.13 -2.91 3.64
C CYS A 223 9.01 -2.41 4.56
N ALA A 224 8.52 -3.23 5.49
CA ALA A 224 7.45 -2.85 6.41
C ALA A 224 7.92 -1.76 7.40
N PRO A 225 7.02 -0.93 7.95
CA PRO A 225 7.39 -0.01 9.04
C PRO A 225 8.07 -0.77 10.19
N PRO A 226 9.11 -0.19 10.84
CA PRO A 226 9.82 -0.85 11.95
C PRO A 226 9.04 -0.77 13.26
N GLU A 227 7.80 -1.19 13.22
CA GLU A 227 6.86 -1.25 14.34
C GLU A 227 6.56 -2.71 14.68
N ALA A 228 6.70 -3.08 15.94
CA ALA A 228 6.44 -4.44 16.40
C ALA A 228 5.03 -4.93 15.99
N SER A 229 4.03 -4.06 16.09
CA SER A 229 2.66 -4.37 15.68
C SER A 229 2.50 -4.55 14.16
N ALA A 230 3.17 -3.73 13.35
CA ALA A 230 3.14 -3.85 11.89
C ALA A 230 3.81 -5.14 11.41
N LEU A 231 4.98 -5.47 12.01
CA LEU A 231 5.68 -6.72 11.70
C LEU A 231 4.87 -7.94 12.11
N SER A 232 4.24 -7.93 13.29
CA SER A 232 3.38 -9.04 13.75
C SER A 232 2.17 -9.23 12.84
N ARG A 233 1.52 -8.13 12.40
CA ARG A 233 0.44 -8.21 11.41
C ARG A 233 0.91 -8.78 10.08
N LEU A 234 2.09 -8.36 9.62
CA LEU A 234 2.64 -8.84 8.35
C LEU A 234 2.93 -10.34 8.41
N VAL A 235 3.54 -10.84 9.50
CA VAL A 235 3.79 -12.28 9.68
C VAL A 235 2.49 -13.07 9.68
N ALA A 236 1.48 -12.64 10.46
CA ALA A 236 0.18 -13.31 10.47
C ALA A 236 -0.52 -13.30 9.09
N ALA A 237 -0.33 -12.25 8.29
CA ALA A 237 -0.84 -12.19 6.93
C ALA A 237 -0.09 -13.15 5.98
N ILE A 238 1.22 -13.29 6.16
CA ILE A 238 2.04 -14.24 5.42
C ILE A 238 1.55 -15.66 5.69
N GLU A 239 1.39 -16.04 6.96
CA GLU A 239 0.89 -17.36 7.36
C GLU A 239 -0.46 -17.69 6.70
N VAL A 240 -1.44 -16.75 6.75
CA VAL A 240 -2.73 -16.93 6.07
C VAL A 240 -2.58 -17.08 4.55
N THR A 241 -1.62 -16.37 3.94
CA THR A 241 -1.40 -16.43 2.50
C THR A 241 -0.72 -17.71 2.06
N GLU A 242 0.22 -18.23 2.85
CA GLU A 242 0.86 -19.53 2.61
C GLU A 242 -0.11 -20.70 2.74
N GLU A 243 -1.05 -20.63 3.69
CA GLU A 243 -2.14 -21.62 3.83
C GLU A 243 -3.12 -21.59 2.64
N HIS A 244 -3.23 -20.45 1.96
CA HIS A 244 -4.23 -20.21 0.92
C HIS A 244 -3.59 -19.54 -0.31
N PRO A 245 -2.69 -20.20 -1.02
CA PRO A 245 -1.99 -19.60 -2.14
C PRO A 245 -2.96 -19.18 -3.26
N ALA A 246 -2.71 -18.01 -3.83
CA ALA A 246 -3.45 -17.48 -4.97
C ALA A 246 -2.52 -17.38 -6.19
N GLN A 247 -3.11 -17.32 -7.39
CA GLN A 247 -2.35 -17.06 -8.59
C GLN A 247 -1.84 -15.61 -8.60
N ILE A 248 -0.54 -15.43 -8.81
CA ILE A 248 0.08 -14.12 -9.01
C ILE A 248 0.85 -14.15 -10.33
N LEU A 249 0.55 -13.17 -11.18
CA LEU A 249 1.17 -13.00 -12.49
C LEU A 249 2.24 -11.89 -12.42
N ALA A 250 3.44 -12.21 -12.86
CA ALA A 250 4.53 -11.26 -12.96
C ALA A 250 4.43 -10.44 -14.26
N GLY A 251 4.29 -9.12 -14.16
CA GLY A 251 4.28 -8.22 -15.31
C GLY A 251 3.54 -6.92 -15.10
N ASP A 252 3.45 -6.16 -16.20
CA ASP A 252 2.78 -4.86 -16.23
C ASP A 252 1.26 -5.02 -16.13
N VAL A 253 0.64 -4.27 -15.21
CA VAL A 253 -0.80 -4.36 -14.92
C VAL A 253 -1.66 -3.99 -16.14
N THR A 254 -1.24 -3.02 -16.96
CA THR A 254 -2.01 -2.62 -18.15
C THR A 254 -1.96 -3.65 -19.27
N ARG A 255 -0.90 -4.46 -19.30
CA ARG A 255 -0.75 -5.52 -20.30
C ARG A 255 -1.46 -6.82 -19.92
N LEU A 256 -1.43 -7.15 -18.61
CA LEU A 256 -1.97 -8.43 -18.14
C LEU A 256 -3.45 -8.36 -17.77
N LEU A 257 -3.94 -7.23 -17.26
CA LEU A 257 -5.30 -7.09 -16.78
C LEU A 257 -6.38 -7.47 -17.80
N PRO A 258 -6.32 -7.10 -19.10
CA PRO A 258 -7.32 -7.53 -20.08
C PRO A 258 -7.51 -9.06 -20.10
N ASN A 259 -6.41 -9.79 -20.23
CA ASN A 259 -6.44 -11.25 -20.29
C ASN A 259 -6.92 -11.88 -18.97
N VAL A 260 -6.58 -11.28 -17.83
CA VAL A 260 -7.07 -11.73 -16.51
C VAL A 260 -8.58 -11.53 -16.41
N LEU A 261 -9.10 -10.39 -16.83
CA LEU A 261 -10.55 -10.13 -16.80
C LEU A 261 -11.32 -11.11 -17.70
N ASP A 262 -10.75 -11.52 -18.84
CA ASP A 262 -11.37 -12.46 -19.76
C ASP A 262 -11.42 -13.91 -19.24
N GLN A 263 -10.56 -14.27 -18.29
CA GLN A 263 -10.51 -15.62 -17.70
C GLN A 263 -11.67 -15.92 -16.73
N PHE A 264 -12.27 -14.90 -16.13
CA PHE A 264 -13.39 -15.12 -15.21
C PHE A 264 -14.63 -15.65 -15.95
N ALA A 265 -15.40 -16.48 -15.27
CA ALA A 265 -16.62 -17.07 -15.84
C ALA A 265 -17.55 -15.99 -16.42
N PRO A 266 -18.26 -16.30 -17.54
CA PRO A 266 -19.21 -15.36 -18.13
C PRO A 266 -20.25 -14.86 -17.12
N GLY A 267 -20.48 -13.54 -17.10
CA GLY A 267 -21.41 -12.89 -16.15
C GLY A 267 -20.91 -12.74 -14.72
N ARG A 268 -19.73 -13.28 -14.37
CA ARG A 268 -19.11 -13.07 -13.06
C ARG A 268 -18.82 -11.59 -12.87
N SER A 269 -19.32 -10.99 -11.80
CA SER A 269 -18.89 -9.67 -11.36
C SER A 269 -17.46 -9.73 -10.87
N VAL A 270 -16.63 -8.75 -11.27
CA VAL A 270 -15.22 -8.69 -10.87
C VAL A 270 -14.96 -7.42 -10.10
N ILE A 271 -14.29 -7.56 -8.97
CA ILE A 271 -13.75 -6.44 -8.19
C ILE A 271 -12.25 -6.39 -8.44
N VAL A 272 -11.79 -5.26 -8.94
CA VAL A 272 -10.37 -4.94 -9.12
C VAL A 272 -9.96 -4.02 -7.99
N THR A 273 -8.92 -4.36 -7.27
CA THR A 273 -8.39 -3.57 -6.15
C THR A 273 -6.98 -3.12 -6.41
N ASP A 274 -6.60 -2.00 -5.86
CA ASP A 274 -5.22 -1.59 -5.68
C ASP A 274 -5.06 -0.76 -4.39
N ALA A 275 -3.87 -0.81 -3.82
CA ALA A 275 -3.51 0.00 -2.66
C ALA A 275 -2.10 0.57 -2.83
N TYR A 276 -2.01 1.89 -2.99
CA TYR A 276 -0.74 2.61 -3.20
C TYR A 276 -0.02 2.26 -4.51
N LEU A 277 -0.76 1.81 -5.52
CA LEU A 277 -0.21 1.54 -6.85
C LEU A 277 0.08 2.83 -7.63
N ALA A 278 -0.72 3.89 -7.43
CA ALA A 278 -0.63 5.14 -8.19
C ALA A 278 0.76 5.78 -8.17
N VAL A 279 1.49 5.66 -7.05
CA VAL A 279 2.83 6.23 -6.88
C VAL A 279 3.88 5.60 -7.80
N PHE A 280 3.58 4.41 -8.35
CA PHE A 280 4.46 3.66 -9.24
C PHE A 280 4.05 3.72 -10.70
N LEU A 281 2.81 4.16 -10.99
CA LEU A 281 2.27 4.16 -12.35
C LEU A 281 2.64 5.43 -13.11
N PRO A 282 3.12 5.30 -14.36
CA PRO A 282 3.25 6.46 -15.24
C PRO A 282 1.86 7.03 -15.59
N PRO A 283 1.75 8.34 -15.90
CA PRO A 283 0.46 9.01 -16.16
C PRO A 283 -0.42 8.30 -17.21
N GLY A 284 0.16 7.82 -18.31
CA GLY A 284 -0.57 7.12 -19.37
C GLY A 284 -1.18 5.78 -18.92
N ALA A 285 -0.53 5.06 -18.01
CA ALA A 285 -1.02 3.78 -17.50
C ALA A 285 -2.33 3.92 -16.72
N ARG A 286 -2.53 5.04 -16.01
CA ARG A 286 -3.77 5.32 -15.27
C ARG A 286 -4.96 5.47 -16.20
N THR A 287 -4.79 6.19 -17.29
CA THR A 287 -5.84 6.34 -18.32
C THR A 287 -6.13 5.01 -19.00
N GLU A 288 -5.09 4.22 -19.27
CA GLU A 288 -5.25 2.90 -19.88
C GLU A 288 -6.01 1.93 -18.95
N LEU A 289 -5.75 1.93 -17.64
CA LEU A 289 -6.53 1.14 -16.68
C LEU A 289 -8.03 1.48 -16.71
N VAL A 290 -8.38 2.77 -16.76
CA VAL A 290 -9.79 3.20 -16.89
C VAL A 290 -10.42 2.62 -18.14
N LYS A 291 -9.71 2.67 -19.28
CA LYS A 291 -10.18 2.13 -20.56
C LYS A 291 -10.36 0.61 -20.51
N ILE A 292 -9.38 -0.12 -20.02
CA ILE A 292 -9.44 -1.58 -19.86
C ILE A 292 -10.67 -1.99 -19.04
N MET A 293 -10.92 -1.33 -17.94
CA MET A 293 -12.08 -1.62 -17.09
C MET A 293 -13.41 -1.22 -17.74
N ALA A 294 -13.43 -0.14 -18.50
CA ALA A 294 -14.61 0.25 -19.27
C ALA A 294 -14.93 -0.75 -20.38
N ASP A 295 -13.92 -1.26 -21.08
CA ASP A 295 -14.07 -2.29 -22.14
C ASP A 295 -14.59 -3.60 -21.52
N ALA A 296 -14.01 -4.07 -20.42
CA ALA A 296 -14.50 -5.25 -19.69
C ALA A 296 -15.93 -5.02 -19.15
N GLY A 297 -16.26 -3.79 -18.79
CA GLY A 297 -17.58 -3.35 -18.33
C GLY A 297 -18.70 -3.49 -19.38
N GLN A 298 -18.38 -3.69 -20.67
CA GLN A 298 -19.38 -4.00 -21.70
C GLN A 298 -19.95 -5.43 -21.52
N ILE A 299 -19.16 -6.34 -20.97
CA ILE A 299 -19.46 -7.77 -20.91
C ILE A 299 -19.91 -8.19 -19.51
N ARG A 300 -19.35 -7.60 -18.47
CA ARG A 300 -19.60 -7.94 -17.05
C ARG A 300 -19.59 -6.70 -16.17
N ALA A 301 -20.11 -6.83 -14.95
CA ALA A 301 -19.93 -5.76 -13.96
C ALA A 301 -18.48 -5.77 -13.43
N VAL A 302 -17.81 -4.62 -13.53
CA VAL A 302 -16.46 -4.40 -12.98
C VAL A 302 -16.53 -3.26 -11.98
N THR A 303 -16.05 -3.48 -10.77
CA THR A 303 -15.85 -2.42 -9.76
C THR A 303 -14.37 -2.26 -9.52
N TRP A 304 -13.84 -1.06 -9.71
CA TRP A 304 -12.46 -0.74 -9.37
C TRP A 304 -12.41 0.05 -8.06
N LEU A 305 -11.73 -0.50 -7.05
CA LEU A 305 -11.47 0.12 -5.76
C LEU A 305 -10.00 0.47 -5.68
N SER A 306 -9.69 1.74 -5.48
CA SER A 306 -8.33 2.24 -5.33
C SER A 306 -8.18 2.95 -3.99
N LEU A 307 -7.13 2.61 -3.25
CA LEU A 307 -6.72 3.28 -2.02
C LEU A 307 -5.33 3.88 -2.23
N ASP A 308 -5.25 5.14 -2.57
CA ASP A 308 -3.99 5.81 -2.86
C ASP A 308 -3.80 7.08 -2.01
N PRO A 309 -2.55 7.49 -1.77
CA PRO A 309 -2.31 8.81 -1.20
C PRO A 309 -2.95 9.87 -2.09
N LEU A 310 -3.39 10.96 -1.47
CA LEU A 310 -3.97 12.07 -2.21
C LEU A 310 -2.89 12.69 -3.11
N VAL A 311 -2.87 12.28 -4.37
CA VAL A 311 -1.97 12.81 -5.39
C VAL A 311 -2.81 13.41 -6.50
N PRO A 312 -2.82 14.74 -6.66
CA PRO A 312 -3.49 15.36 -7.79
C PRO A 312 -2.82 14.95 -9.10
N LEU A 313 -3.53 14.34 -10.02
CA LEU A 313 -2.96 13.68 -11.19
C LEU A 313 -3.38 14.28 -12.53
N GLY A 314 -4.52 14.93 -12.58
CA GLY A 314 -5.04 15.51 -13.82
C GLY A 314 -4.48 16.89 -14.15
N PRO A 315 -4.82 17.46 -15.31
CA PRO A 315 -4.38 18.80 -15.72
C PRO A 315 -4.84 19.90 -14.75
N SER A 316 -5.96 19.70 -14.08
CA SER A 316 -6.48 20.61 -13.03
C SER A 316 -5.75 20.46 -11.69
N GLY A 317 -4.94 19.40 -11.52
CA GLY A 317 -4.35 19.01 -10.24
C GLY A 317 -5.37 18.48 -9.22
N ARG A 318 -6.57 18.07 -9.66
CA ARG A 318 -7.69 17.66 -8.82
C ARG A 318 -8.14 16.21 -9.01
N ASP A 319 -7.58 15.52 -9.97
CA ASP A 319 -8.01 14.15 -10.28
C ASP A 319 -7.28 13.12 -9.42
N SER A 320 -8.00 12.10 -8.98
CA SER A 320 -7.42 10.89 -8.38
C SER A 320 -6.90 9.93 -9.48
N VAL A 321 -6.28 8.84 -9.07
CA VAL A 321 -5.81 7.80 -9.99
C VAL A 321 -6.93 7.25 -10.89
N GLN A 322 -8.15 7.25 -10.41
CA GLN A 322 -9.35 6.77 -11.12
C GLN A 322 -9.97 7.85 -12.02
N GLY A 323 -9.40 9.05 -12.09
CA GLY A 323 -9.97 10.20 -12.79
C GLY A 323 -11.18 10.80 -12.05
N LEU A 324 -11.34 10.55 -10.76
CA LEU A 324 -12.35 11.16 -9.93
C LEU A 324 -11.88 12.53 -9.47
N GLU A 325 -12.74 13.54 -9.60
CA GLU A 325 -12.41 14.89 -9.16
C GLU A 325 -12.33 14.97 -7.63
N LEU A 326 -11.25 15.58 -7.13
CA LEU A 326 -11.02 15.78 -5.69
C LEU A 326 -11.69 17.11 -5.26
N PRO A 327 -12.57 17.09 -4.25
CA PRO A 327 -13.15 18.31 -3.71
C PRO A 327 -12.09 19.21 -3.07
N ASP A 328 -12.28 20.53 -3.16
CA ASP A 328 -11.41 21.52 -2.52
C ASP A 328 -11.24 21.30 -1.01
N SER A 329 -12.27 20.78 -0.35
CA SER A 329 -12.20 20.44 1.07
C SER A 329 -11.16 19.37 1.35
N LEU A 330 -11.10 18.30 0.56
CA LEU A 330 -10.07 17.25 0.73
C LEU A 330 -8.66 17.77 0.45
N ILE A 331 -8.51 18.65 -0.54
CA ILE A 331 -7.21 19.26 -0.84
C ILE A 331 -6.72 20.14 0.31
N ARG A 332 -7.62 20.96 0.88
CA ARG A 332 -7.30 21.77 2.07
C ARG A 332 -6.97 20.90 3.28
N ASP A 333 -7.80 19.90 3.56
CA ASP A 333 -7.56 18.98 4.69
C ASP A 333 -6.20 18.30 4.59
N TYR A 334 -5.77 17.92 3.38
CA TYR A 334 -4.44 17.34 3.16
C TYR A 334 -3.32 18.34 3.48
N GLN A 335 -3.49 19.60 3.11
CA GLN A 335 -2.52 20.67 3.39
C GLN A 335 -2.43 21.00 4.89
N GLU A 336 -3.56 20.95 5.59
CA GLU A 336 -3.66 21.35 7.00
C GLU A 336 -3.40 20.22 7.98
N GLN A 337 -3.83 19.00 7.67
CA GLN A 337 -3.84 17.87 8.61
C GLN A 337 -2.76 16.82 8.30
N GLY A 338 -2.06 16.97 7.17
CA GLY A 338 -1.01 16.03 6.76
C GLY A 338 -1.51 14.88 5.88
N VAL A 339 -0.64 13.88 5.68
CA VAL A 339 -0.83 12.82 4.68
C VAL A 339 -1.96 11.88 5.07
N PHE A 340 -2.92 11.70 4.17
CA PHE A 340 -3.91 10.63 4.22
C PHE A 340 -4.09 9.97 2.85
N ALA A 341 -4.67 8.77 2.82
CA ALA A 341 -5.09 8.11 1.60
C ALA A 341 -6.57 8.37 1.32
N VAL A 342 -6.95 8.30 0.06
CA VAL A 342 -8.34 8.38 -0.39
C VAL A 342 -8.75 7.03 -0.97
N LEU A 343 -9.88 6.50 -0.49
CA LEU A 343 -10.54 5.34 -1.05
C LEU A 343 -11.56 5.81 -2.10
N GLY A 344 -11.33 5.44 -3.34
CA GLY A 344 -12.25 5.67 -4.45
C GLY A 344 -12.87 4.36 -4.94
N ALA A 345 -14.07 4.48 -5.51
CA ALA A 345 -14.73 3.39 -6.23
C ALA A 345 -15.18 3.88 -7.60
N ARG A 346 -14.96 3.06 -8.62
CA ARG A 346 -15.49 3.29 -9.97
C ARG A 346 -16.13 2.02 -10.50
N ASN A 347 -17.37 2.14 -10.97
CA ASN A 347 -18.16 1.04 -11.46
C ASN A 347 -18.33 1.13 -12.98
N PHE A 348 -18.24 0.01 -13.66
CA PHE A 348 -18.38 -0.12 -15.09
C PHE A 348 -19.36 -1.26 -15.41
N HIS A 349 -20.46 -0.98 -16.08
CA HIS A 349 -21.42 -2.00 -16.48
C HIS A 349 -22.26 -1.57 -17.67
N ARG A 350 -22.22 -2.35 -18.76
CA ARG A 350 -23.01 -2.14 -19.98
C ARG A 350 -22.90 -0.72 -20.55
N GLY A 351 -21.68 -0.21 -20.66
CA GLY A 351 -21.38 1.13 -21.14
C GLY A 351 -21.67 2.26 -20.16
N ARG A 352 -22.23 1.97 -18.97
CA ARG A 352 -22.42 2.94 -17.91
C ARG A 352 -21.21 2.95 -16.99
N GLN A 353 -20.84 4.13 -16.54
CA GLN A 353 -19.77 4.33 -15.58
C GLN A 353 -20.27 5.29 -14.49
N ASP A 354 -19.96 4.98 -13.26
CA ASP A 354 -20.09 5.90 -12.15
C ASP A 354 -18.85 5.84 -11.26
N GLY A 355 -18.62 6.87 -10.48
CA GLY A 355 -17.49 6.91 -9.58
C GLY A 355 -17.75 7.79 -8.38
N ARG A 356 -17.17 7.45 -7.24
CA ARG A 356 -17.31 8.19 -5.99
C ARG A 356 -16.10 8.04 -5.08
N LEU A 357 -15.83 9.07 -4.31
CA LEU A 357 -14.90 9.03 -3.20
C LEU A 357 -15.64 8.50 -1.97
N LEU A 358 -15.14 7.40 -1.40
CA LEU A 358 -15.82 6.69 -0.32
C LEU A 358 -15.33 7.11 1.06
N ALA A 359 -14.01 7.31 1.20
CA ALA A 359 -13.40 7.59 2.48
C ALA A 359 -12.03 8.27 2.33
N ARG A 360 -11.62 8.99 3.37
CA ARG A 360 -10.21 9.23 3.65
C ARG A 360 -9.73 8.28 4.73
N ALA A 361 -8.47 7.91 4.71
CA ALA A 361 -7.93 6.88 5.57
C ALA A 361 -6.48 7.13 5.96
N HIS A 362 -6.07 6.58 7.09
CA HIS A 362 -4.67 6.59 7.49
C HIS A 362 -3.82 5.75 6.53
N PRO A 363 -2.62 6.21 6.14
CA PRO A 363 -1.73 5.47 5.23
C PRO A 363 -1.38 4.05 5.69
N SER A 364 -1.36 3.81 7.00
CA SER A 364 -1.14 2.49 7.62
C SER A 364 -2.44 1.84 8.12
N GLY A 365 -3.60 2.22 7.60
CA GLY A 365 -4.87 1.57 7.92
C GLY A 365 -5.43 1.80 9.33
N GLN A 366 -4.84 2.69 10.14
CA GLN A 366 -5.21 2.87 11.55
C GLN A 366 -6.58 3.50 11.77
N TRP A 367 -7.03 4.35 10.86
CA TRP A 367 -8.34 4.98 10.91
C TRP A 367 -8.95 5.13 9.52
N VAL A 368 -10.27 5.26 9.50
CA VAL A 368 -11.07 5.58 8.33
C VAL A 368 -12.11 6.66 8.70
N GLU A 369 -12.30 7.61 7.81
CA GLU A 369 -13.41 8.55 7.86
C GLU A 369 -14.24 8.41 6.60
N TRP A 370 -15.48 7.95 6.78
CA TRP A 370 -16.39 7.73 5.67
C TRP A 370 -16.92 9.06 5.14
N LEU A 371 -16.94 9.22 3.82
CA LEU A 371 -17.35 10.47 3.17
C LEU A 371 -18.76 10.33 2.60
N ASN A 372 -19.55 11.42 2.67
CA ASN A 372 -20.81 11.56 1.96
C ASN A 372 -20.62 12.58 0.83
N LEU A 373 -19.69 12.31 -0.06
CA LEU A 373 -19.49 13.13 -1.24
C LEU A 373 -20.38 12.55 -2.32
N GLY A 374 -21.49 13.27 -2.60
CA GLY A 374 -22.44 12.90 -3.65
C GLY A 374 -21.73 12.58 -4.96
N THR A 375 -22.37 11.78 -5.79
CA THR A 375 -21.90 11.35 -7.11
C THR A 375 -21.69 12.55 -8.04
N GLY A 376 -20.55 13.21 -7.88
CA GLY A 376 -20.09 14.29 -8.76
C GLY A 376 -19.13 13.72 -9.79
N TRP A 377 -19.65 12.93 -10.74
CA TRP A 377 -18.89 12.59 -11.92
C TRP A 377 -19.27 13.50 -13.07
N VAL A 378 -18.28 14.20 -13.63
CA VAL A 378 -18.38 14.87 -14.92
C VAL A 378 -17.50 14.08 -15.89
N PRO A 379 -18.05 13.53 -17.00
CA PRO A 379 -17.20 12.88 -18.00
C PRO A 379 -16.19 13.90 -18.53
N SER A 380 -14.91 13.58 -18.48
CA SER A 380 -13.91 14.26 -19.31
C SER A 380 -14.31 14.07 -20.77
N ARG A 381 -14.57 15.17 -21.49
CA ARG A 381 -14.79 15.22 -22.93
C ARG A 381 -13.53 14.85 -23.70
#